data_25706bd41c135d00664547844d20602d
#
_entry.id   25706bd41c135d00664547844d20602d
#
_cell.length_a   1.000
_cell.length_b   1.000
_cell.length_c   1.000
_cell.angle_alpha   90.00
_cell.angle_beta   90.00
_cell.angle_gamma   90.00
#
_symmetry.space_group_name_H-M   'P 1'
#
loop_
_entity.id
_entity.type
_entity.pdbx_description
1 polymer ?
#
loop_
_entity_poly.entity_id
_entity_poly.type
_entity_poly.pdbx_seq_one_letter_code
_entity_poly.pdbx_strand_id
1 'polypeptide(L)'
;MLCSPVSTRRSLPAAALLASVLLSPVAAGPPATESLTGQLLIASPDIGDPRFAHTVILMVKHDKDGALGIIINRPVGEKSIASLLEGPGEDVSGIEGTLRVFAGGPVQPELGFVVHSAEYRRDETIEVDEHVAMTASRQILRDIGHHRGPEKTLFALGYAGWGPGQLENELARHDWFTAPEEPKLTFDDDRANLWEDAMARRTREL
;
A
#
# COMPACT_ATOMS: atom_id res chain seq x y z
N MET A 1 0.79 57.42 87.04
CA MET A 1 1.71 57.97 86.08
C MET A 1 2.42 56.85 85.37
N LEU A 2 1.96 56.39 84.28
CA LEU A 2 2.69 55.44 83.42
C LEU A 2 2.02 55.46 82.04
N CYS A 3 2.74 56.05 81.12
CA CYS A 3 2.36 56.25 79.75
C CYS A 3 2.72 54.94 78.96
N SER A 4 1.77 54.31 78.31
CA SER A 4 2.04 53.20 77.40
C SER A 4 2.09 53.66 75.95
N PRO A 5 3.06 53.21 75.17
CA PRO A 5 3.11 53.59 73.75
C PRO A 5 2.23 52.71 72.87
N VAL A 6 1.57 53.31 71.92
CA VAL A 6 0.75 52.72 70.87
C VAL A 6 1.65 52.07 69.82
N SER A 7 1.45 50.78 69.57
CA SER A 7 2.13 50.04 68.52
C SER A 7 1.34 50.09 67.20
N THR A 8 1.86 50.79 66.24
CA THR A 8 1.34 50.83 64.88
C THR A 8 1.79 49.62 64.09
N ARG A 9 0.87 48.71 63.75
CA ARG A 9 1.10 47.62 62.83
C ARG A 9 1.03 48.13 61.37
N ARG A 10 2.18 48.09 60.68
CA ARG A 10 2.25 48.31 59.23
C ARG A 10 1.85 47.01 58.52
N SER A 11 0.76 47.08 57.77
CA SER A 11 0.34 46.04 56.84
C SER A 11 1.21 46.09 55.59
N LEU A 12 1.87 44.99 55.24
CA LEU A 12 2.56 44.80 53.96
C LEU A 12 1.52 44.31 52.90
N PRO A 13 1.56 44.81 51.67
CA PRO A 13 0.71 44.29 50.61
C PRO A 13 1.25 42.98 50.09
N ALA A 14 0.40 41.96 49.99
CA ALA A 14 0.70 40.70 49.34
C ALA A 14 0.85 40.91 47.82
N ALA A 15 2.06 40.73 47.32
CA ALA A 15 2.34 40.72 45.89
C ALA A 15 1.85 39.38 45.34
N ALA A 16 0.80 39.40 44.53
CA ALA A 16 0.31 38.26 43.77
C ALA A 16 1.25 38.01 42.58
N LEU A 17 2.04 36.93 42.64
CA LEU A 17 2.79 36.42 41.48
C LEU A 17 1.82 35.76 40.50
N LEU A 18 1.49 36.44 39.39
CA LEU A 18 0.87 35.78 38.23
C LEU A 18 1.92 34.94 37.50
N ALA A 19 1.86 33.63 37.68
CA ALA A 19 2.61 32.67 36.90
C ALA A 19 1.98 32.58 35.48
N SER A 20 2.56 33.27 34.50
CA SER A 20 2.21 33.11 33.09
C SER A 20 2.70 31.77 32.60
N VAL A 21 1.78 30.82 32.46
CA VAL A 21 2.05 29.53 31.78
C VAL A 21 2.16 29.83 30.29
N LEU A 22 3.40 29.87 29.80
CA LEU A 22 3.67 29.90 28.34
C LEU A 22 3.32 28.53 27.76
N LEU A 23 2.12 28.40 27.17
CA LEU A 23 1.77 27.28 26.29
C LEU A 23 2.66 27.39 25.03
N SER A 24 3.72 26.59 24.98
CA SER A 24 4.46 26.41 23.73
C SER A 24 3.53 25.76 22.69
N PRO A 25 3.42 26.29 21.46
CA PRO A 25 2.68 25.59 20.42
C PRO A 25 3.39 24.26 20.15
N VAL A 26 2.67 23.15 20.32
CA VAL A 26 3.09 21.85 19.81
C VAL A 26 3.17 22.02 18.30
N ALA A 27 4.36 21.94 17.75
CA ALA A 27 4.55 21.91 16.30
C ALA A 27 3.77 20.70 15.78
N ALA A 28 2.72 20.96 14.98
CA ALA A 28 2.06 19.91 14.23
C ALA A 28 3.16 19.25 13.36
N GLY A 29 3.35 17.95 13.51
CA GLY A 29 4.19 17.18 12.60
C GLY A 29 3.72 17.39 11.15
N PRO A 30 4.56 17.10 10.15
CA PRO A 30 4.13 17.16 8.75
C PRO A 30 2.81 16.41 8.60
N PRO A 31 1.89 16.89 7.75
CA PRO A 31 0.62 16.21 7.52
C PRO A 31 0.91 14.77 7.14
N ALA A 32 0.23 13.83 7.77
CA ALA A 32 0.34 12.43 7.41
C ALA A 32 -0.04 12.32 5.93
N THR A 33 0.88 11.84 5.10
CA THR A 33 0.61 11.58 3.69
C THR A 33 -0.57 10.62 3.62
N GLU A 34 -1.59 10.94 2.84
CA GLU A 34 -2.74 10.07 2.67
C GLU A 34 -2.29 8.73 2.10
N SER A 35 -2.77 7.63 2.66
CA SER A 35 -2.38 6.29 2.21
C SER A 35 -2.88 6.06 0.78
N LEU A 36 -2.00 5.54 -0.06
CA LEU A 36 -2.32 5.13 -1.43
C LEU A 36 -2.72 3.65 -1.54
N THR A 37 -2.84 2.94 -0.40
CA THR A 37 -3.34 1.56 -0.40
C THR A 37 -4.71 1.50 -1.09
N GLY A 38 -4.92 0.54 -1.99
CA GLY A 38 -6.13 0.44 -2.82
C GLY A 38 -6.18 1.43 -3.97
N GLN A 39 -5.08 2.09 -4.32
CA GLN A 39 -4.98 2.90 -5.53
C GLN A 39 -4.04 2.27 -6.55
N LEU A 40 -4.16 2.73 -7.79
CA LEU A 40 -3.21 2.41 -8.85
C LEU A 40 -2.13 3.50 -8.93
N LEU A 41 -0.86 3.10 -8.99
CA LEU A 41 0.23 3.93 -9.46
C LEU A 41 0.46 3.68 -10.95
N ILE A 42 0.56 4.75 -11.72
CA ILE A 42 0.72 4.71 -13.16
C ILE A 42 2.05 5.39 -13.49
N ALA A 43 2.95 4.64 -14.11
CA ALA A 43 4.24 5.20 -14.49
C ALA A 43 4.07 6.38 -15.45
N SER A 44 4.77 7.49 -15.14
CA SER A 44 4.87 8.63 -16.05
C SER A 44 5.48 8.21 -17.40
N PRO A 45 5.07 8.80 -18.54
CA PRO A 45 5.75 8.58 -19.81
C PRO A 45 7.26 8.85 -19.77
N ASP A 46 7.67 9.77 -18.89
CA ASP A 46 9.05 10.23 -18.73
C ASP A 46 9.77 9.55 -17.55
N ILE A 47 9.21 8.46 -16.98
CA ILE A 47 9.81 7.77 -15.86
C ILE A 47 11.24 7.33 -16.16
N GLY A 48 12.18 7.73 -15.29
CA GLY A 48 13.62 7.52 -15.52
C GLY A 48 14.08 6.06 -15.42
N ASP A 49 13.33 5.19 -14.73
CA ASP A 49 13.66 3.77 -14.58
C ASP A 49 12.94 2.91 -15.64
N PRO A 50 13.67 2.35 -16.64
CA PRO A 50 13.05 1.57 -17.70
C PRO A 50 12.33 0.31 -17.23
N ARG A 51 12.64 -0.17 -16.02
CA ARG A 51 11.91 -1.30 -15.41
C ARG A 51 10.46 -0.99 -15.14
N PHE A 52 10.10 0.28 -15.04
CA PHE A 52 8.74 0.74 -14.77
C PHE A 52 8.07 1.44 -15.95
N ALA A 53 8.74 1.57 -17.11
CA ALA A 53 8.12 2.21 -18.27
C ALA A 53 6.76 1.57 -18.61
N HIS A 54 5.69 2.38 -18.72
CA HIS A 54 4.31 1.94 -19.01
C HIS A 54 3.76 0.90 -18.02
N THR A 55 4.17 0.91 -16.74
CA THR A 55 3.59 0.03 -15.73
C THR A 55 2.37 0.65 -15.06
N VAL A 56 1.46 -0.24 -14.65
CA VAL A 56 0.38 0.02 -13.71
C VAL A 56 0.61 -0.87 -12.50
N ILE A 57 0.64 -0.28 -11.32
CA ILE A 57 0.94 -0.96 -10.05
C ILE A 57 -0.26 -0.81 -9.12
N LEU A 58 -0.80 -1.91 -8.64
CA LEU A 58 -1.77 -1.91 -7.54
C LEU A 58 -1.03 -1.71 -6.22
N MET A 59 -1.39 -0.69 -5.47
CA MET A 59 -0.80 -0.40 -4.17
C MET A 59 -1.44 -1.28 -3.09
N VAL A 60 -0.68 -2.25 -2.59
CA VAL A 60 -1.14 -3.20 -1.56
C VAL A 60 -0.95 -2.66 -0.16
N LYS A 61 0.10 -1.88 0.05
CA LYS A 61 0.41 -1.25 1.34
C LYS A 61 1.13 0.08 1.12
N HIS A 62 0.73 1.09 1.89
CA HIS A 62 1.43 2.35 1.97
C HIS A 62 1.27 2.97 3.35
N ASP A 63 2.38 3.15 4.07
CA ASP A 63 2.43 3.77 5.39
C ASP A 63 3.78 4.50 5.60
N LYS A 64 4.00 5.04 6.80
CA LYS A 64 5.24 5.75 7.19
C LYS A 64 6.53 4.90 7.08
N ASP A 65 6.41 3.58 7.05
CA ASP A 65 7.52 2.63 6.97
C ASP A 65 7.86 2.24 5.52
N GLY A 66 7.05 2.70 4.54
CA GLY A 66 7.25 2.53 3.11
C GLY A 66 6.02 2.03 2.38
N ALA A 67 6.23 1.50 1.16
CA ALA A 67 5.15 1.03 0.31
C ALA A 67 5.48 -0.28 -0.40
N LEU A 68 4.43 -1.04 -0.73
CA LEU A 68 4.47 -2.25 -1.52
C LEU A 68 3.35 -2.24 -2.55
N GLY A 69 3.68 -2.57 -3.79
CA GLY A 69 2.72 -2.70 -4.88
C GLY A 69 3.05 -3.84 -5.83
N ILE A 70 2.04 -4.25 -6.59
CA ILE A 70 2.16 -5.33 -7.58
C ILE A 70 1.91 -4.75 -8.98
N ILE A 71 2.86 -4.92 -9.89
CA ILE A 71 2.66 -4.60 -11.31
C ILE A 71 1.63 -5.58 -11.88
N ILE A 72 0.54 -5.03 -12.44
CA ILE A 72 -0.61 -5.82 -12.90
C ILE A 72 -0.73 -5.91 -14.42
N ASN A 73 0.11 -5.24 -15.18
CA ASN A 73 0.04 -5.19 -16.65
C ASN A 73 1.26 -5.77 -17.38
N ARG A 74 2.04 -6.66 -16.74
CA ARG A 74 3.19 -7.33 -17.38
C ARG A 74 3.06 -8.84 -17.39
N PRO A 75 2.22 -9.41 -18.27
CA PRO A 75 2.15 -10.85 -18.41
C PRO A 75 3.46 -11.41 -18.97
N VAL A 76 3.95 -12.51 -18.38
CA VAL A 76 5.19 -13.19 -18.81
C VAL A 76 4.94 -14.61 -19.31
N GLY A 77 3.69 -15.08 -19.26
CA GLY A 77 3.30 -16.39 -19.77
C GLY A 77 2.21 -17.05 -18.93
N GLU A 78 2.03 -18.35 -19.13
CA GLU A 78 1.09 -19.18 -18.37
C GLU A 78 1.84 -20.34 -17.74
N LYS A 79 1.38 -20.77 -16.56
CA LYS A 79 1.89 -21.96 -15.86
C LYS A 79 0.75 -22.76 -15.27
N SER A 80 0.90 -24.10 -15.27
CA SER A 80 -0.02 -24.96 -14.52
C SER A 80 0.09 -24.68 -13.03
N ILE A 81 -1.03 -24.71 -12.31
CA ILE A 81 -1.05 -24.50 -10.86
C ILE A 81 -0.19 -25.57 -10.17
N ALA A 82 -0.24 -26.81 -10.67
CA ALA A 82 0.60 -27.89 -10.18
C ALA A 82 2.09 -27.51 -10.24
N SER A 83 2.57 -26.94 -11.39
CA SER A 83 3.98 -26.55 -11.52
C SER A 83 4.39 -25.38 -10.61
N LEU A 84 3.45 -24.49 -10.27
CA LEU A 84 3.69 -23.41 -9.30
C LEU A 84 3.78 -23.92 -7.85
N LEU A 85 3.20 -25.09 -7.59
CA LEU A 85 3.22 -25.76 -6.30
C LEU A 85 4.35 -26.80 -6.15
N GLU A 86 5.03 -27.16 -7.23
CA GLU A 86 6.12 -28.16 -7.18
C GLU A 86 7.18 -27.77 -6.15
N GLY A 87 7.62 -28.77 -5.39
CA GLY A 87 8.65 -28.63 -4.36
C GLY A 87 8.85 -29.93 -3.59
N PRO A 88 9.94 -30.04 -2.83
CA PRO A 88 10.21 -31.25 -2.04
C PRO A 88 9.07 -31.55 -1.05
N GLY A 89 8.46 -32.73 -1.17
CA GLY A 89 7.40 -33.22 -0.30
C GLY A 89 5.99 -32.65 -0.60
N GLU A 90 5.83 -31.92 -1.70
CA GLU A 90 4.53 -31.36 -2.11
C GLU A 90 3.72 -32.39 -2.89
N ASP A 91 2.51 -32.69 -2.43
CA ASP A 91 1.52 -33.44 -3.20
C ASP A 91 0.69 -32.49 -4.05
N VAL A 92 0.78 -32.67 -5.36
CA VAL A 92 0.03 -31.90 -6.36
C VAL A 92 -1.06 -32.73 -7.05
N SER A 93 -1.38 -33.92 -6.51
CA SER A 93 -2.44 -34.79 -7.03
C SER A 93 -3.79 -34.06 -7.00
N GLY A 94 -4.51 -34.12 -8.12
CA GLY A 94 -5.82 -33.48 -8.25
C GLY A 94 -5.80 -31.94 -8.32
N ILE A 95 -4.62 -31.34 -8.47
CA ILE A 95 -4.49 -29.89 -8.74
C ILE A 95 -4.63 -29.67 -10.25
N GLU A 96 -5.64 -28.91 -10.63
CA GLU A 96 -5.99 -28.64 -12.02
C GLU A 96 -5.87 -27.14 -12.35
N GLY A 97 -5.81 -26.83 -13.66
CA GLY A 97 -5.86 -25.47 -14.17
C GLY A 97 -4.51 -24.83 -14.42
N THR A 98 -4.57 -23.68 -15.07
CA THR A 98 -3.43 -22.80 -15.40
C THR A 98 -3.70 -21.39 -14.93
N LEU A 99 -2.65 -20.65 -14.60
CA LEU A 99 -2.71 -19.24 -14.29
C LEU A 99 -1.82 -18.46 -15.24
N ARG A 100 -2.30 -17.30 -15.68
CA ARG A 100 -1.44 -16.30 -16.30
C ARG A 100 -0.51 -15.74 -15.24
N VAL A 101 0.79 -15.69 -15.55
CA VAL A 101 1.84 -15.21 -14.65
C VAL A 101 2.25 -13.81 -15.06
N PHE A 102 2.34 -12.93 -14.09
CA PHE A 102 2.78 -11.54 -14.27
C PHE A 102 4.12 -11.29 -13.59
N ALA A 103 4.94 -10.40 -14.16
CA ALA A 103 6.10 -9.86 -13.47
C ALA A 103 5.62 -8.74 -12.54
N GLY A 104 5.42 -9.05 -11.26
CA GLY A 104 4.84 -8.15 -10.25
C GLY A 104 5.79 -7.07 -9.75
N GLY A 105 7.09 -7.21 -10.01
CA GLY A 105 8.10 -6.20 -9.67
C GLY A 105 9.51 -6.76 -9.54
N PRO A 106 10.51 -5.89 -9.36
CA PRO A 106 11.92 -6.29 -9.35
C PRO A 106 12.39 -6.88 -8.02
N VAL A 107 11.60 -6.77 -6.95
CA VAL A 107 11.99 -7.25 -5.61
C VAL A 107 11.50 -8.68 -5.44
N GLN A 108 12.39 -9.59 -5.01
CA GLN A 108 12.12 -11.00 -4.76
C GLN A 108 11.33 -11.69 -5.90
N PRO A 109 11.87 -11.73 -7.13
CA PRO A 109 11.16 -12.22 -8.31
C PRO A 109 10.81 -13.73 -8.25
N GLU A 110 11.31 -14.45 -7.25
CA GLU A 110 10.97 -15.85 -6.96
C GLU A 110 9.74 -16.01 -6.07
N LEU A 111 9.27 -14.95 -5.41
CA LEU A 111 8.09 -15.00 -4.56
C LEU A 111 6.80 -14.79 -5.36
N GLY A 112 5.84 -15.69 -5.15
CA GLY A 112 4.52 -15.62 -5.76
C GLY A 112 3.50 -14.91 -4.88
N PHE A 113 2.72 -14.02 -5.50
CA PHE A 113 1.61 -13.30 -4.89
C PHE A 113 0.36 -13.53 -5.73
N VAL A 114 -0.77 -13.74 -5.08
CA VAL A 114 -2.08 -13.78 -5.73
C VAL A 114 -2.86 -12.53 -5.33
N VAL A 115 -3.05 -11.62 -6.27
CA VAL A 115 -4.05 -10.55 -6.16
C VAL A 115 -5.38 -11.17 -6.54
N HIS A 116 -6.43 -10.96 -5.75
CA HIS A 116 -7.71 -11.63 -5.96
C HIS A 116 -8.90 -10.81 -5.46
N SER A 117 -10.09 -11.21 -5.88
CA SER A 117 -11.34 -10.60 -5.41
C SER A 117 -11.56 -10.84 -3.90
N ALA A 118 -12.10 -9.85 -3.20
CA ALA A 118 -12.06 -9.74 -1.73
C ALA A 118 -12.99 -10.73 -0.99
N GLU A 119 -13.86 -11.48 -1.71
CA GLU A 119 -14.74 -12.50 -1.09
C GLU A 119 -13.96 -13.70 -0.54
N TYR A 120 -12.74 -13.97 -1.07
CA TYR A 120 -11.89 -15.04 -0.57
C TYR A 120 -10.98 -14.50 0.56
N ARG A 121 -10.91 -15.23 1.69
CA ARG A 121 -10.10 -14.85 2.85
C ARG A 121 -9.41 -16.04 3.49
N ARG A 122 -8.17 -15.83 3.89
CA ARG A 122 -7.33 -16.73 4.69
C ARG A 122 -6.57 -15.90 5.72
N ASP A 123 -5.92 -16.56 6.68
CA ASP A 123 -5.21 -15.89 7.77
C ASP A 123 -4.10 -14.93 7.28
N GLU A 124 -3.44 -15.28 6.16
CA GLU A 124 -2.36 -14.44 5.56
C GLU A 124 -2.86 -13.50 4.46
N THR A 125 -4.17 -13.33 4.31
CA THR A 125 -4.74 -12.41 3.33
C THR A 125 -4.59 -10.96 3.79
N ILE A 126 -4.00 -10.13 2.95
CA ILE A 126 -3.93 -8.68 3.11
C ILE A 126 -5.12 -8.09 2.37
N GLU A 127 -6.02 -7.44 3.10
CA GLU A 127 -7.12 -6.67 2.51
C GLU A 127 -6.54 -5.38 1.92
N VAL A 128 -6.75 -5.14 0.64
CA VAL A 128 -6.29 -3.95 -0.06
C VAL A 128 -7.39 -2.89 -0.03
N ASP A 129 -8.60 -3.27 -0.44
CA ASP A 129 -9.81 -2.47 -0.35
C ASP A 129 -11.07 -3.37 -0.27
N GLU A 130 -12.26 -2.82 -0.55
CA GLU A 130 -13.51 -3.58 -0.51
C GLU A 130 -13.66 -4.60 -1.64
N HIS A 131 -12.87 -4.49 -2.72
CA HIS A 131 -12.96 -5.32 -3.93
C HIS A 131 -11.76 -6.25 -4.11
N VAL A 132 -10.60 -5.86 -3.59
CA VAL A 132 -9.32 -6.51 -3.87
C VAL A 132 -8.60 -6.88 -2.59
N ALA A 133 -8.01 -8.05 -2.61
CA ALA A 133 -7.11 -8.55 -1.58
C ALA A 133 -5.87 -9.20 -2.20
N MET A 134 -4.85 -9.46 -1.40
CA MET A 134 -3.64 -10.16 -1.82
C MET A 134 -3.29 -11.25 -0.81
N THR A 135 -2.92 -12.42 -1.32
CA THR A 135 -2.44 -13.56 -0.51
C THR A 135 -1.10 -14.07 -1.06
N ALA A 136 -0.11 -14.23 -0.18
CA ALA A 136 1.21 -14.78 -0.52
C ALA A 136 1.34 -16.28 -0.20
N SER A 137 0.36 -16.88 0.46
CA SER A 137 0.36 -18.29 0.86
C SER A 137 0.17 -19.23 -0.33
N ARG A 138 0.92 -20.31 -0.36
CA ARG A 138 0.74 -21.39 -1.37
C ARG A 138 -0.62 -22.08 -1.27
N GLN A 139 -1.30 -21.93 -0.13
CA GLN A 139 -2.60 -22.55 0.08
C GLN A 139 -3.67 -21.97 -0.87
N ILE A 140 -3.60 -20.70 -1.24
CA ILE A 140 -4.53 -20.12 -2.22
C ILE A 140 -4.41 -20.81 -3.58
N LEU A 141 -3.19 -21.17 -4.03
CA LEU A 141 -2.99 -21.91 -5.28
C LEU A 141 -3.62 -23.31 -5.22
N ARG A 142 -3.54 -23.99 -4.05
CA ARG A 142 -4.24 -25.26 -3.84
C ARG A 142 -5.75 -25.10 -3.92
N ASP A 143 -6.26 -24.06 -3.30
CA ASP A 143 -7.71 -23.79 -3.30
C ASP A 143 -8.21 -23.46 -4.71
N ILE A 144 -7.43 -22.67 -5.48
CA ILE A 144 -7.76 -22.39 -6.90
C ILE A 144 -7.75 -23.70 -7.71
N GLY A 145 -6.70 -24.52 -7.57
CA GLY A 145 -6.57 -25.80 -8.27
C GLY A 145 -7.62 -26.86 -7.89
N HIS A 146 -8.30 -26.67 -6.76
CA HIS A 146 -9.45 -27.46 -6.33
C HIS A 146 -10.80 -26.78 -6.54
N HIS A 147 -10.87 -25.70 -7.32
CA HIS A 147 -12.09 -24.93 -7.61
C HIS A 147 -12.76 -24.34 -6.35
N ARG A 148 -11.97 -23.97 -5.34
CA ARG A 148 -12.40 -23.36 -4.07
C ARG A 148 -11.72 -22.00 -3.84
N GLY A 149 -11.04 -21.49 -4.83
CA GLY A 149 -10.37 -20.20 -4.81
C GLY A 149 -11.33 -19.03 -5.02
N PRO A 150 -10.78 -17.80 -5.08
CA PRO A 150 -11.53 -16.59 -5.38
C PRO A 150 -12.09 -16.59 -6.81
N GLU A 151 -13.11 -15.76 -7.05
CA GLU A 151 -13.73 -15.63 -8.38
C GLU A 151 -12.76 -15.04 -9.41
N LYS A 152 -11.93 -14.09 -8.99
CA LYS A 152 -10.96 -13.44 -9.86
C LYS A 152 -9.57 -13.53 -9.27
N THR A 153 -8.58 -13.78 -10.13
CA THR A 153 -7.18 -13.94 -9.71
C THR A 153 -6.21 -13.34 -10.71
N LEU A 154 -5.11 -12.81 -10.19
CA LEU A 154 -3.92 -12.43 -10.92
C LEU A 154 -2.71 -12.97 -10.14
N PHE A 155 -1.94 -13.85 -10.75
CA PHE A 155 -0.73 -14.40 -10.13
C PHE A 155 0.50 -13.62 -10.58
N ALA A 156 1.22 -13.05 -9.64
CA ALA A 156 2.40 -12.23 -9.90
C ALA A 156 3.65 -12.79 -9.21
N LEU A 157 4.80 -12.66 -9.87
CA LEU A 157 6.12 -12.97 -9.32
C LEU A 157 6.85 -11.68 -8.98
N GLY A 158 7.34 -11.57 -7.74
CA GLY A 158 7.98 -10.38 -7.22
C GLY A 158 7.01 -9.23 -6.94
N TYR A 159 7.56 -8.13 -6.45
CA TYR A 159 6.81 -6.92 -6.13
C TYR A 159 7.63 -5.65 -6.36
N ALA A 160 6.99 -4.49 -6.40
CA ALA A 160 7.60 -3.18 -6.32
C ALA A 160 7.59 -2.70 -4.87
N GLY A 161 8.72 -2.22 -4.37
CA GLY A 161 8.86 -1.80 -2.98
C GLY A 161 9.55 -0.45 -2.88
N TRP A 162 9.09 0.38 -1.95
CA TRP A 162 9.64 1.68 -1.61
C TRP A 162 9.98 1.76 -0.13
N GLY A 163 11.14 2.29 0.19
CA GLY A 163 11.50 2.63 1.57
C GLY A 163 10.73 3.86 2.07
N PRO A 164 10.87 4.19 3.39
CA PRO A 164 10.21 5.35 3.98
C PRO A 164 10.49 6.64 3.22
N GLY A 165 9.45 7.36 2.80
CA GLY A 165 9.53 8.63 2.08
C GLY A 165 10.00 8.54 0.62
N GLN A 166 10.33 7.35 0.11
CA GLN A 166 10.81 7.18 -1.26
C GLN A 166 9.68 7.44 -2.25
N LEU A 167 8.51 6.84 -2.06
CA LEU A 167 7.36 6.99 -2.95
C LEU A 167 6.90 8.45 -3.00
N GLU A 168 6.85 9.12 -1.87
CA GLU A 168 6.47 10.54 -1.81
C GLU A 168 7.42 11.43 -2.61
N ASN A 169 8.72 11.15 -2.54
CA ASN A 169 9.71 11.86 -3.32
C ASN A 169 9.56 11.61 -4.84
N GLU A 170 9.21 10.39 -5.24
CA GLU A 170 8.96 10.03 -6.63
C GLU A 170 7.68 10.66 -7.16
N LEU A 171 6.60 10.69 -6.35
CA LEU A 171 5.36 11.43 -6.66
C LEU A 171 5.62 12.93 -6.83
N ALA A 172 6.39 13.54 -5.93
CA ALA A 172 6.75 14.96 -6.01
C ALA A 172 7.56 15.32 -7.28
N ARG A 173 8.27 14.35 -7.87
CA ARG A 173 8.96 14.51 -9.16
C ARG A 173 8.10 14.16 -10.37
N HIS A 174 6.83 13.79 -10.16
CA HIS A 174 5.91 13.33 -11.20
C HIS A 174 6.39 12.05 -11.93
N ASP A 175 7.15 11.19 -11.24
CA ASP A 175 7.52 9.87 -11.76
C ASP A 175 6.29 8.95 -11.85
N TRP A 176 5.28 9.20 -10.99
CA TRP A 176 4.03 8.44 -10.91
C TRP A 176 2.81 9.34 -10.91
N PHE A 177 1.73 8.84 -11.51
CA PHE A 177 0.37 9.34 -11.32
C PHE A 177 -0.43 8.34 -10.50
N THR A 178 -1.55 8.78 -9.91
CA THR A 178 -2.47 7.92 -9.17
C THR A 178 -3.82 7.86 -9.87
N ALA A 179 -4.52 6.73 -9.71
CA ALA A 179 -5.92 6.58 -10.08
C ALA A 179 -6.62 5.68 -9.06
N PRO A 180 -7.94 5.80 -8.88
CA PRO A 180 -8.71 4.84 -8.11
C PRO A 180 -8.55 3.42 -8.68
N GLU A 181 -8.49 2.41 -7.79
CA GLU A 181 -8.63 1.03 -8.21
C GLU A 181 -10.06 0.79 -8.73
N GLU A 182 -10.16 0.05 -9.83
CA GLU A 182 -11.41 -0.48 -10.35
C GLU A 182 -11.18 -1.97 -10.68
N PRO A 183 -12.06 -2.90 -10.21
CA PRO A 183 -11.89 -4.33 -10.46
C PRO A 183 -11.75 -4.70 -11.93
N LYS A 184 -12.31 -3.88 -12.82
CA LYS A 184 -12.15 -4.03 -14.26
C LYS A 184 -10.71 -3.78 -14.70
N LEU A 185 -10.03 -2.78 -14.13
CA LEU A 185 -8.62 -2.50 -14.44
C LEU A 185 -7.69 -3.57 -13.86
N THR A 186 -8.02 -4.07 -12.66
CA THR A 186 -7.20 -5.06 -11.96
C THR A 186 -7.33 -6.46 -12.53
N PHE A 187 -8.52 -6.89 -12.97
CA PHE A 187 -8.80 -8.28 -13.34
C PHE A 187 -9.19 -8.52 -14.80
N ASP A 188 -9.33 -7.48 -15.65
CA ASP A 188 -9.62 -7.68 -17.07
C ASP A 188 -8.49 -8.46 -17.75
N ASP A 189 -8.85 -9.31 -18.73
CA ASP A 189 -7.89 -10.10 -19.48
C ASP A 189 -7.11 -9.27 -20.51
N ASP A 190 -7.68 -8.18 -21.02
CA ASP A 190 -6.98 -7.26 -21.93
C ASP A 190 -6.04 -6.34 -21.15
N ARG A 191 -4.75 -6.64 -21.27
CA ARG A 191 -3.67 -5.87 -20.63
C ARG A 191 -2.95 -4.95 -21.61
N ALA A 192 -3.27 -5.02 -22.89
CA ALA A 192 -2.52 -4.30 -23.91
C ALA A 192 -2.64 -2.78 -23.76
N ASN A 193 -3.83 -2.29 -23.37
CA ASN A 193 -4.12 -0.87 -23.24
C ASN A 193 -4.30 -0.44 -21.77
N LEU A 194 -3.93 -1.30 -20.79
CA LEU A 194 -4.21 -1.00 -19.38
C LEU A 194 -3.52 0.27 -18.89
N TRP A 195 -2.33 0.57 -19.37
CA TRP A 195 -1.63 1.79 -19.01
C TRP A 195 -2.36 3.04 -19.52
N GLU A 196 -2.79 3.04 -20.77
CA GLU A 196 -3.57 4.12 -21.40
C GLU A 196 -4.91 4.32 -20.69
N ASP A 197 -5.59 3.22 -20.37
CA ASP A 197 -6.87 3.22 -19.68
C ASP A 197 -6.75 3.78 -18.25
N ALA A 198 -5.71 3.40 -17.53
CA ALA A 198 -5.40 3.92 -16.21
C ALA A 198 -5.01 5.41 -16.29
N MET A 199 -4.16 5.79 -17.26
CA MET A 199 -3.77 7.20 -17.49
C MET A 199 -4.97 8.10 -17.80
N ALA A 200 -5.99 7.60 -18.50
CA ALA A 200 -7.22 8.36 -18.76
C ALA A 200 -8.03 8.63 -17.48
N ARG A 201 -7.88 7.79 -16.45
CA ARG A 201 -8.55 7.87 -15.14
C ARG A 201 -7.70 8.50 -14.05
N ARG A 202 -6.48 8.94 -14.37
CA ARG A 202 -5.57 9.51 -13.36
C ARG A 202 -6.20 10.66 -12.63
N THR A 203 -5.95 10.73 -11.32
CA THR A 203 -6.32 11.86 -10.48
C THR A 203 -5.62 13.12 -11.02
N ARG A 204 -6.41 14.14 -11.34
CA ARG A 204 -5.88 15.43 -11.77
C ARG A 204 -5.65 16.26 -10.52
N GLU A 205 -4.43 16.74 -10.31
CA GLU A 205 -4.18 17.80 -9.34
C GLU A 205 -5.01 19.04 -9.77
N LEU A 206 -5.82 19.56 -8.85
CA LEU A 206 -6.66 20.75 -9.06
C LEU A 206 -5.83 22.02 -8.86
#